data_6593cf20f8a35fde44f6cd585fab4ae0
#
_entry.id   6593cf20f8a35fde44f6cd585fab4ae0
#
_cell.length_a   1.000
_cell.length_b   1.000
_cell.length_c   1.000
_cell.angle_alpha   90.00
_cell.angle_beta   90.00
_cell.angle_gamma   90.00
#
_symmetry.space_group_name_H-M   'P 1'
#
loop_
_entity.id
_entity.type
_entity.pdbx_description
1 polymer ?
#
loop_
_entity_poly.entity_id
_entity_poly.type
_entity_poly.pdbx_seq_one_letter_code
_entity_poly.pdbx_strand_id
1 'polypeptide(L)'
;MVTFNVIGNHDHDQTTLLKDSLGTMHYEMHLGPTCYSANIGRVHYIFIDDILYDRKDAKESYRHGLYDETVHWLIEDLKYVPKDKIIMICAHAQMFNKKTTMVRRNKNFAAYSKALLDFKYVYSWAGHNHHTYLYTSEPERNYDIDNLTSITVTKSTGALRLNRLLNNDGTPQGYFVVDVDGEEVSWYYLCCGKDRNYQMKVYPPARTGGEYVMANIWAHDNKWGAVEWWENGVKVGQMEAHDALDPDYVDLYATVTNKTTRKYCKPVNSFHMFQIKPSEGIREGEVRVTDRFGNLYTQKVSW
;
A
#
# COMPACT_ATOMS: atom_id res chain seq x y z
N MET A 1 -19.67 -9.99 -11.77
CA MET A 1 -18.70 -9.79 -10.67
C MET A 1 -19.30 -8.79 -9.69
N VAL A 2 -19.30 -9.08 -8.42
CA VAL A 2 -19.76 -8.13 -7.40
C VAL A 2 -18.64 -7.12 -7.14
N THR A 3 -18.98 -5.83 -7.09
CA THR A 3 -18.03 -4.74 -6.86
C THR A 3 -18.41 -4.00 -5.58
N PHE A 4 -17.44 -3.76 -4.72
CA PHE A 4 -17.56 -2.93 -3.54
C PHE A 4 -16.70 -1.68 -3.72
N ASN A 5 -17.25 -0.52 -3.44
CA ASN A 5 -16.59 0.76 -3.67
C ASN A 5 -16.17 1.41 -2.35
N VAL A 6 -15.02 2.06 -2.34
CA VAL A 6 -14.54 2.89 -1.24
C VAL A 6 -14.36 4.30 -1.76
N ILE A 7 -15.01 5.26 -1.11
CA ILE A 7 -14.89 6.66 -1.46
C ILE A 7 -13.49 7.21 -1.10
N GLY A 8 -12.93 8.06 -1.96
CA GLY A 8 -11.66 8.73 -1.72
C GLY A 8 -11.78 10.25 -1.78
N ASN A 9 -10.70 10.94 -1.47
CA ASN A 9 -10.68 12.40 -1.39
C ASN A 9 -10.98 13.11 -2.73
N HIS A 10 -10.87 12.43 -3.86
CA HIS A 10 -11.22 12.97 -5.17
C HIS A 10 -12.66 12.63 -5.61
N ASP A 11 -13.34 11.78 -4.88
CA ASP A 11 -14.75 11.43 -5.12
C ASP A 11 -15.70 12.37 -4.35
N HIS A 12 -15.18 13.08 -3.36
CA HIS A 12 -15.92 14.14 -2.66
C HIS A 12 -16.03 15.38 -3.53
N ASP A 13 -17.17 16.04 -3.50
CA ASP A 13 -17.32 17.37 -4.09
C ASP A 13 -16.56 18.40 -3.25
N GLN A 14 -15.38 18.76 -3.74
CA GLN A 14 -14.48 19.70 -3.06
C GLN A 14 -14.96 21.16 -3.09
N THR A 15 -16.04 21.46 -3.79
CA THR A 15 -16.65 22.79 -3.82
C THR A 15 -17.57 23.04 -2.64
N THR A 16 -18.07 21.98 -1.99
CA THR A 16 -18.85 22.09 -0.76
C THR A 16 -17.97 22.44 0.42
N LEU A 17 -18.45 23.34 1.28
CA LEU A 17 -17.79 23.74 2.51
C LEU A 17 -18.67 23.41 3.70
N LEU A 18 -18.08 23.11 4.84
CA LEU A 18 -18.73 22.96 6.15
C LEU A 18 -19.66 21.73 6.32
N LYS A 19 -19.98 21.02 5.26
CA LYS A 19 -20.87 19.84 5.33
C LYS A 19 -20.34 18.73 4.45
N ASP A 20 -19.67 17.79 5.06
CA ASP A 20 -19.15 16.60 4.42
C ASP A 20 -20.25 15.80 3.70
N SER A 21 -21.43 15.66 4.30
CA SER A 21 -22.59 14.99 3.71
C SER A 21 -23.05 15.56 2.36
N LEU A 22 -22.76 16.81 2.06
CA LEU A 22 -23.00 17.36 0.73
C LEU A 22 -21.88 16.98 -0.25
N GLY A 23 -20.66 16.82 0.26
CA GLY A 23 -19.51 16.37 -0.51
C GLY A 23 -19.64 14.93 -1.00
N THR A 24 -20.33 14.06 -0.26
CA THR A 24 -20.53 12.65 -0.60
C THR A 24 -21.76 12.37 -1.46
N MET A 25 -22.67 13.31 -1.57
CA MET A 25 -23.99 13.12 -2.17
C MET A 25 -23.94 12.55 -3.61
N HIS A 26 -23.05 13.05 -4.47
CA HIS A 26 -22.89 12.53 -5.83
C HIS A 26 -22.37 11.09 -5.86
N TYR A 27 -21.44 10.76 -4.98
CA TYR A 27 -20.95 9.40 -4.84
C TYR A 27 -22.10 8.47 -4.41
N GLU A 28 -22.83 8.84 -3.36
CA GLU A 28 -23.93 8.04 -2.83
C GLU A 28 -25.05 7.78 -3.82
N MET A 29 -25.37 8.76 -4.65
CA MET A 29 -26.38 8.61 -5.71
C MET A 29 -26.03 7.56 -6.77
N HIS A 30 -24.74 7.32 -7.03
CA HIS A 30 -24.28 6.46 -8.11
C HIS A 30 -23.65 5.15 -7.63
N LEU A 31 -23.00 5.15 -6.46
CA LEU A 31 -22.16 4.04 -5.97
C LEU A 31 -22.64 3.46 -4.64
N GLY A 32 -23.63 4.09 -4.01
CA GLY A 32 -24.19 3.63 -2.72
C GLY A 32 -23.52 4.28 -1.51
N PRO A 33 -23.77 3.75 -0.31
CA PRO A 33 -23.32 4.36 0.93
C PRO A 33 -21.79 4.44 1.02
N THR A 34 -21.29 5.44 1.73
CA THR A 34 -19.85 5.65 1.94
C THR A 34 -19.28 4.76 3.05
N CYS A 35 -20.13 4.34 4.01
CA CYS A 35 -19.78 3.41 5.09
C CYS A 35 -20.76 2.25 5.09
N TYR A 36 -20.26 1.02 4.99
CA TYR A 36 -21.07 -0.21 5.02
C TYR A 36 -20.21 -1.43 5.30
N SER A 37 -20.86 -2.54 5.63
CA SER A 37 -20.19 -3.83 5.82
C SER A 37 -20.86 -4.94 5.02
N ALA A 38 -20.12 -6.03 4.79
CA ALA A 38 -20.61 -7.22 4.09
C ALA A 38 -19.92 -8.48 4.60
N ASN A 39 -20.69 -9.57 4.72
CA ASN A 39 -20.17 -10.89 5.06
C ASN A 39 -20.04 -11.75 3.80
N ILE A 40 -18.82 -12.20 3.48
CA ILE A 40 -18.56 -13.15 2.39
C ILE A 40 -17.69 -14.28 2.91
N GLY A 41 -18.23 -15.47 2.98
CA GLY A 41 -17.53 -16.62 3.55
C GLY A 41 -17.03 -16.37 4.98
N ARG A 42 -15.75 -16.53 5.20
CA ARG A 42 -15.09 -16.32 6.51
C ARG A 42 -14.75 -14.84 6.79
N VAL A 43 -14.93 -13.96 5.82
CA VAL A 43 -14.53 -12.55 5.94
C VAL A 43 -15.73 -11.67 6.24
N HIS A 44 -15.53 -10.76 7.18
CA HIS A 44 -16.35 -9.59 7.39
C HIS A 44 -15.61 -8.37 6.81
N TYR A 45 -16.13 -7.85 5.70
CA TYR A 45 -15.60 -6.68 5.03
C TYR A 45 -16.25 -5.42 5.60
N ILE A 46 -15.44 -4.40 5.83
CA ILE A 46 -15.86 -3.08 6.32
C ILE A 46 -15.33 -2.04 5.34
N PHE A 47 -16.21 -1.26 4.74
CA PHE A 47 -15.88 -0.19 3.82
C PHE A 47 -16.17 1.13 4.49
N ILE A 48 -15.17 2.02 4.56
CA ILE A 48 -15.22 3.22 5.41
C ILE A 48 -14.77 4.44 4.61
N ASP A 49 -15.54 5.51 4.72
CA ASP A 49 -15.09 6.86 4.40
C ASP A 49 -14.24 7.40 5.55
N ASP A 50 -12.95 7.57 5.29
CA ASP A 50 -11.99 8.11 6.25
C ASP A 50 -11.45 9.50 5.84
N ILE A 51 -12.16 10.18 4.94
CA ILE A 51 -11.84 11.51 4.43
C ILE A 51 -12.87 12.52 4.92
N LEU A 52 -12.47 13.41 5.81
CA LEU A 52 -13.34 14.38 6.45
C LEU A 52 -13.20 15.76 5.78
N TYR A 53 -14.24 16.23 5.12
CA TYR A 53 -14.32 17.55 4.49
C TYR A 53 -15.06 18.58 5.35
N ASP A 54 -14.91 18.52 6.65
CA ASP A 54 -15.49 19.44 7.63
C ASP A 54 -14.70 20.78 7.73
N ARG A 55 -14.36 21.35 6.59
CA ARG A 55 -13.51 22.54 6.49
C ARG A 55 -14.25 23.79 6.91
N LYS A 56 -13.55 24.70 7.59
CA LYS A 56 -14.06 26.01 7.96
C LYS A 56 -14.03 27.01 6.79
N ASP A 57 -13.08 26.87 5.89
CA ASP A 57 -12.95 27.69 4.70
C ASP A 57 -12.32 26.93 3.53
N ALA A 58 -12.29 27.54 2.35
CA ALA A 58 -11.74 26.94 1.13
C ALA A 58 -10.21 26.73 1.16
N LYS A 59 -9.48 27.27 2.14
CA LYS A 59 -8.04 27.09 2.27
C LYS A 59 -7.68 25.83 3.05
N GLU A 60 -8.60 25.36 3.88
CA GLU A 60 -8.40 24.11 4.62
C GLU A 60 -8.52 22.91 3.67
N SER A 61 -7.64 21.96 3.84
CA SER A 61 -7.69 20.67 3.18
C SER A 61 -8.58 19.71 4.00
N TYR A 62 -8.93 18.56 3.41
CA TYR A 62 -9.56 17.47 4.15
C TYR A 62 -8.62 16.95 5.25
N ARG A 63 -9.20 16.25 6.21
CA ARG A 63 -8.49 15.50 7.27
C ARG A 63 -8.75 14.01 7.13
N HIS A 64 -7.85 13.19 7.66
CA HIS A 64 -8.07 11.76 7.78
C HIS A 64 -8.69 11.45 9.15
N GLY A 65 -9.69 10.59 9.18
CA GLY A 65 -10.36 10.17 10.41
C GLY A 65 -11.77 9.69 10.15
N LEU A 66 -12.48 9.39 11.23
CA LEU A 66 -13.89 9.01 11.19
C LEU A 66 -14.70 10.03 11.99
N TYR A 67 -15.93 10.24 11.60
CA TYR A 67 -16.91 10.91 12.46
C TYR A 67 -17.30 10.02 13.62
N ASP A 68 -17.75 10.61 14.72
CA ASP A 68 -18.10 9.87 15.92
C ASP A 68 -19.27 8.89 15.66
N GLU A 69 -20.18 9.25 14.77
CA GLU A 69 -21.27 8.38 14.32
C GLU A 69 -20.75 7.15 13.56
N THR A 70 -19.76 7.33 12.69
CA THR A 70 -19.10 6.23 11.97
C THR A 70 -18.35 5.31 12.93
N VAL A 71 -17.65 5.87 13.92
CA VAL A 71 -16.99 5.09 14.97
C VAL A 71 -18.00 4.29 15.79
N HIS A 72 -19.11 4.92 16.18
CA HIS A 72 -20.17 4.24 16.91
C HIS A 72 -20.77 3.10 16.09
N TRP A 73 -21.13 3.36 14.83
CA TRP A 73 -21.62 2.34 13.91
C TRP A 73 -20.62 1.17 13.78
N LEU A 74 -19.34 1.44 13.57
CA LEU A 74 -18.32 0.40 13.44
C LEU A 74 -18.21 -0.48 14.68
N ILE A 75 -18.23 0.13 15.87
CA ILE A 75 -18.17 -0.60 17.14
C ILE A 75 -19.42 -1.44 17.32
N GLU A 76 -20.60 -0.92 17.00
CA GLU A 76 -21.86 -1.67 17.08
C GLU A 76 -21.88 -2.84 16.06
N ASP A 77 -21.48 -2.62 14.82
CA ASP A 77 -21.41 -3.66 13.80
C ASP A 77 -20.50 -4.82 14.25
N LEU A 78 -19.31 -4.52 14.76
CA LEU A 78 -18.36 -5.53 15.25
C LEU A 78 -18.86 -6.37 16.44
N LYS A 79 -19.85 -5.89 17.21
CA LYS A 79 -20.46 -6.68 18.29
C LYS A 79 -21.24 -7.89 17.77
N TYR A 80 -21.82 -7.77 16.57
CA TYR A 80 -22.61 -8.84 15.94
C TYR A 80 -21.77 -9.77 15.07
N VAL A 81 -20.49 -9.45 14.88
CA VAL A 81 -19.57 -10.28 14.07
C VAL A 81 -19.00 -11.41 14.93
N PRO A 82 -19.16 -12.68 14.52
CA PRO A 82 -18.50 -13.80 15.18
C PRO A 82 -16.98 -13.61 15.29
N LYS A 83 -16.40 -13.88 16.45
CA LYS A 83 -14.98 -13.59 16.71
C LYS A 83 -13.98 -14.47 15.97
N ASP A 84 -14.47 -15.52 15.32
CA ASP A 84 -13.72 -16.39 14.40
C ASP A 84 -13.67 -15.87 12.95
N LYS A 85 -14.33 -14.75 12.68
CA LYS A 85 -14.26 -14.09 11.36
C LYS A 85 -12.93 -13.35 11.17
N ILE A 86 -12.52 -13.26 9.91
CA ILE A 86 -11.45 -12.39 9.46
C ILE A 86 -12.04 -11.00 9.22
N ILE A 87 -11.43 -9.95 9.75
CA ILE A 87 -11.84 -8.58 9.49
C ILE A 87 -10.97 -8.00 8.36
N MET A 88 -11.62 -7.47 7.33
CA MET A 88 -10.97 -6.70 6.27
C MET A 88 -11.57 -5.30 6.20
N ILE A 89 -10.78 -4.31 6.60
CA ILE A 89 -11.14 -2.89 6.56
C ILE A 89 -10.59 -2.30 5.27
N CYS A 90 -11.46 -1.72 4.46
CA CYS A 90 -11.14 -1.02 3.22
C CYS A 90 -11.44 0.46 3.42
N ALA A 91 -10.41 1.29 3.39
CA ALA A 91 -10.49 2.73 3.53
C ALA A 91 -9.62 3.42 2.47
N HIS A 92 -9.83 4.71 2.22
CA HIS A 92 -9.01 5.40 1.24
C HIS A 92 -7.63 5.76 1.79
N ALA A 93 -7.55 6.34 2.99
CA ALA A 93 -6.27 6.70 3.59
C ALA A 93 -5.70 5.57 4.46
N GLN A 94 -4.38 5.57 4.60
CA GLN A 94 -3.72 4.53 5.38
C GLN A 94 -3.99 4.68 6.87
N MET A 95 -4.30 3.57 7.49
CA MET A 95 -4.33 3.46 8.94
C MET A 95 -2.91 3.52 9.53
N PHE A 96 -1.88 3.06 8.81
CA PHE A 96 -0.48 3.05 9.24
C PHE A 96 0.47 3.72 8.25
N ASN A 97 1.51 4.36 8.77
CA ASN A 97 2.58 4.91 7.97
C ASN A 97 3.92 4.65 8.68
N LYS A 98 4.94 4.24 7.91
CA LYS A 98 6.29 3.91 8.40
C LYS A 98 6.95 5.05 9.21
N LYS A 99 6.60 6.31 8.95
CA LYS A 99 7.24 7.49 9.57
C LYS A 99 6.42 8.16 10.67
N THR A 100 5.17 7.81 10.84
CA THR A 100 4.28 8.47 11.80
C THR A 100 3.38 7.47 12.48
N THR A 101 3.25 7.59 13.80
CA THR A 101 2.25 6.82 14.55
C THR A 101 0.85 7.20 14.07
N MET A 102 0.00 6.23 13.94
CA MET A 102 -1.38 6.31 13.46
C MET A 102 -2.26 7.34 14.15
N VAL A 103 -2.08 7.49 15.45
CA VAL A 103 -2.83 8.42 16.29
C VAL A 103 -2.84 9.85 15.74
N ARG A 104 -1.85 10.18 14.91
CA ARG A 104 -1.78 11.53 14.30
C ARG A 104 -2.49 11.64 12.95
N ARG A 105 -2.78 10.53 12.26
CA ARG A 105 -3.39 10.57 10.92
C ARG A 105 -4.87 10.24 10.91
N ASN A 106 -5.31 9.30 11.74
CA ASN A 106 -6.72 8.99 11.87
C ASN A 106 -7.21 9.42 13.25
N LYS A 107 -7.97 10.51 13.31
CA LYS A 107 -8.37 11.19 14.54
C LYS A 107 -8.98 10.27 15.61
N ASN A 108 -9.79 9.30 15.21
CA ASN A 108 -10.55 8.46 16.13
C ASN A 108 -10.04 7.02 16.20
N PHE A 109 -8.83 6.77 15.70
CA PHE A 109 -8.28 5.41 15.61
C PHE A 109 -8.31 4.67 16.96
N ALA A 110 -7.86 5.31 18.02
CA ALA A 110 -7.83 4.68 19.35
C ALA A 110 -9.21 4.25 19.85
N ALA A 111 -10.28 4.90 19.39
CA ALA A 111 -11.64 4.58 19.81
C ALA A 111 -12.13 3.23 19.24
N TYR A 112 -11.87 2.96 17.97
CA TYR A 112 -12.32 1.73 17.32
C TYR A 112 -11.26 0.62 17.32
N SER A 113 -10.00 0.92 17.54
CA SER A 113 -8.92 -0.09 17.57
C SER A 113 -9.16 -1.16 18.63
N LYS A 114 -9.70 -0.78 19.79
CA LYS A 114 -10.04 -1.74 20.86
C LYS A 114 -11.05 -2.80 20.42
N ALA A 115 -12.03 -2.44 19.59
CA ALA A 115 -13.02 -3.40 19.09
C ALA A 115 -12.41 -4.41 18.11
N LEU A 116 -11.29 -4.08 17.47
CA LEU A 116 -10.57 -4.95 16.55
C LEU A 116 -9.69 -5.97 17.27
N LEU A 117 -9.26 -5.70 18.51
CA LEU A 117 -8.43 -6.63 19.30
C LEU A 117 -9.11 -7.97 19.60
N ASP A 118 -10.44 -8.00 19.58
CA ASP A 118 -11.22 -9.22 19.82
C ASP A 118 -11.11 -10.25 18.67
N PHE A 119 -10.60 -9.84 17.52
CA PHE A 119 -10.50 -10.68 16.34
C PHE A 119 -9.08 -11.20 16.13
N LYS A 120 -8.94 -12.45 15.71
CA LYS A 120 -7.65 -13.09 15.49
C LYS A 120 -6.88 -12.48 14.31
N TYR A 121 -7.59 -12.09 13.24
CA TYR A 121 -6.99 -11.57 12.02
C TYR A 121 -7.68 -10.28 11.59
N VAL A 122 -6.93 -9.21 11.48
CA VAL A 122 -7.40 -7.91 11.01
C VAL A 122 -6.49 -7.42 9.88
N TYR A 123 -7.08 -7.15 8.73
CA TYR A 123 -6.40 -6.58 7.57
C TYR A 123 -6.94 -5.21 7.26
N SER A 124 -6.08 -4.27 6.96
CA SER A 124 -6.43 -2.94 6.49
C SER A 124 -5.87 -2.73 5.08
N TRP A 125 -6.76 -2.43 4.14
CA TRP A 125 -6.43 -2.13 2.76
C TRP A 125 -6.70 -0.67 2.49
N ALA A 126 -5.67 0.07 2.05
CA ALA A 126 -5.79 1.49 1.77
C ALA A 126 -4.95 1.91 0.56
N GLY A 127 -5.21 3.10 0.05
CA GLY A 127 -4.49 3.69 -1.07
C GLY A 127 -3.86 5.04 -0.71
N HIS A 128 -4.33 6.11 -1.35
CA HIS A 128 -4.06 7.51 -1.09
C HIS A 128 -2.60 7.99 -1.31
N ASN A 129 -1.60 7.32 -0.75
CA ASN A 129 -0.20 7.77 -0.82
C ASN A 129 0.47 7.54 -2.18
N HIS A 130 -0.15 6.76 -3.06
CA HIS A 130 0.36 6.48 -4.41
C HIS A 130 1.68 5.70 -4.46
N HIS A 131 2.02 4.99 -3.40
CA HIS A 131 3.14 4.06 -3.34
C HIS A 131 2.77 2.86 -2.50
N THR A 132 3.47 1.74 -2.73
CA THR A 132 3.18 0.47 -2.06
C THR A 132 4.02 0.32 -0.82
N TYR A 133 3.40 -0.10 0.29
CA TYR A 133 4.10 -0.62 1.45
C TYR A 133 3.17 -1.45 2.34
N LEU A 134 3.75 -2.42 3.01
CA LEU A 134 3.04 -3.33 3.89
C LEU A 134 3.60 -3.22 5.30
N TYR A 135 2.68 -3.21 6.26
CA TYR A 135 3.01 -3.25 7.68
C TYR A 135 2.32 -4.40 8.35
N THR A 136 3.08 -5.12 9.13
CA THR A 136 2.55 -5.94 10.21
C THR A 136 2.82 -5.23 11.53
N SER A 137 1.96 -5.42 12.51
CA SER A 137 2.21 -4.93 13.87
C SER A 137 3.58 -5.44 14.35
N GLU A 138 4.42 -4.50 14.74
CA GLU A 138 5.71 -4.80 15.37
C GLU A 138 5.62 -4.40 16.84
N PRO A 139 6.00 -5.29 17.78
CA PRO A 139 5.92 -5.00 19.22
C PRO A 139 6.65 -3.73 19.63
N GLU A 140 7.69 -3.36 18.89
CA GLU A 140 8.54 -2.19 19.18
C GLU A 140 7.86 -0.85 18.85
N ARG A 141 6.75 -0.84 18.15
CA ARG A 141 6.09 0.40 17.69
C ARG A 141 4.87 0.81 18.48
N ASN A 142 4.54 0.11 19.53
CA ASN A 142 3.42 0.44 20.42
C ASN A 142 2.09 0.69 19.67
N TYR A 143 1.82 -0.12 18.64
CA TYR A 143 0.50 -0.15 18.04
C TYR A 143 -0.39 -1.01 18.92
N ASP A 144 -1.46 -0.43 19.44
CA ASP A 144 -2.40 -1.13 20.32
C ASP A 144 -3.18 -2.27 19.62
N ILE A 145 -2.71 -2.72 18.44
CA ILE A 145 -3.35 -3.79 17.66
C ILE A 145 -2.27 -4.76 17.16
N ASP A 146 -2.01 -5.80 17.93
CA ASP A 146 -0.99 -6.81 17.62
C ASP A 146 -1.37 -7.73 16.45
N ASN A 147 -2.65 -7.78 16.10
CA ASN A 147 -3.21 -8.66 15.08
C ASN A 147 -3.45 -7.98 13.73
N LEU A 148 -3.01 -6.74 13.53
CA LEU A 148 -3.26 -5.98 12.32
C LEU A 148 -2.15 -6.14 11.27
N THR A 149 -2.57 -6.43 10.04
CA THR A 149 -1.74 -6.28 8.84
C THR A 149 -2.29 -5.13 7.99
N SER A 150 -1.51 -4.09 7.77
CA SER A 150 -1.90 -2.93 6.98
C SER A 150 -1.18 -2.93 5.64
N ILE A 151 -1.94 -2.83 4.57
CA ILE A 151 -1.48 -2.87 3.20
C ILE A 151 -1.87 -1.58 2.51
N THR A 152 -0.88 -0.84 2.04
CA THR A 152 -1.09 0.34 1.21
C THR A 152 -0.85 -0.04 -0.23
N VAL A 153 -1.86 0.17 -1.06
CA VAL A 153 -1.88 -0.17 -2.46
C VAL A 153 -1.59 1.08 -3.28
N THR A 154 -0.72 0.96 -4.25
CA THR A 154 -0.48 2.03 -5.21
C THR A 154 -1.58 2.12 -6.26
N LYS A 155 -1.50 3.09 -7.15
CA LYS A 155 -2.52 3.31 -8.18
C LYS A 155 -2.43 2.26 -9.29
N SER A 156 -3.55 1.64 -9.62
CA SER A 156 -3.66 0.77 -10.79
C SER A 156 -3.48 1.51 -12.13
N THR A 157 -3.56 2.84 -12.12
CA THR A 157 -3.36 3.71 -13.27
C THR A 157 -1.92 4.20 -13.45
N GLY A 158 -1.01 3.86 -12.54
CA GLY A 158 0.34 4.43 -12.49
C GLY A 158 0.35 5.90 -12.07
N ALA A 159 1.45 6.61 -12.28
CA ALA A 159 1.57 8.02 -11.97
C ALA A 159 0.68 8.85 -12.88
N LEU A 160 -0.42 9.37 -12.34
CA LEU A 160 -1.36 10.21 -13.06
C LEU A 160 -0.64 11.43 -13.67
N ARG A 161 -1.05 11.81 -14.89
CA ARG A 161 -0.52 12.98 -15.64
C ARG A 161 0.91 12.82 -16.17
N LEU A 162 1.61 11.72 -15.87
CA LEU A 162 2.95 11.49 -16.39
C LEU A 162 2.91 10.41 -17.48
N ASN A 163 2.73 9.21 -17.09
CA ASN A 163 2.38 8.07 -17.93
C ASN A 163 1.62 7.06 -17.05
N ARG A 164 1.19 5.97 -17.66
CA ARG A 164 0.39 4.97 -16.97
C ARG A 164 1.15 3.67 -16.73
N LEU A 165 2.48 3.71 -16.62
CA LEU A 165 3.31 2.51 -16.51
C LEU A 165 3.84 2.30 -15.09
N LEU A 166 4.33 3.37 -14.45
CA LEU A 166 4.97 3.31 -13.14
C LEU A 166 4.26 4.26 -12.15
N ASN A 167 4.29 3.91 -10.91
CA ASN A 167 3.94 4.75 -9.78
C ASN A 167 5.18 5.53 -9.28
N ASN A 168 4.97 6.47 -8.37
CA ASN A 168 6.00 7.41 -7.95
C ASN A 168 7.18 6.74 -7.22
N ASP A 169 7.00 5.53 -6.69
CA ASP A 169 8.00 4.69 -6.05
C ASP A 169 8.62 3.65 -7.01
N GLY A 170 8.30 3.73 -8.31
CA GLY A 170 8.73 2.79 -9.32
C GLY A 170 7.91 1.50 -9.42
N THR A 171 6.96 1.27 -8.52
CA THR A 171 6.04 0.13 -8.63
C THR A 171 5.26 0.22 -9.94
N PRO A 172 5.25 -0.80 -10.80
CA PRO A 172 4.42 -0.79 -12.00
C PRO A 172 2.93 -0.67 -11.66
N GLN A 173 2.12 -0.17 -12.58
CA GLN A 173 0.67 -0.19 -12.40
C GLN A 173 0.18 -1.63 -12.19
N GLY A 174 -0.75 -1.80 -11.26
CA GLY A 174 -1.22 -3.14 -10.91
C GLY A 174 -2.25 -3.11 -9.78
N TYR A 175 -2.49 -4.26 -9.20
CA TYR A 175 -3.43 -4.46 -8.10
C TYR A 175 -3.03 -5.69 -7.28
N PHE A 176 -3.57 -5.80 -6.08
CA PHE A 176 -3.42 -7.02 -5.28
C PHE A 176 -4.51 -8.02 -5.63
N VAL A 177 -4.12 -9.27 -5.75
CA VAL A 177 -5.01 -10.42 -5.72
C VAL A 177 -4.94 -11.00 -4.32
N VAL A 178 -6.10 -11.21 -3.71
CA VAL A 178 -6.22 -11.73 -2.34
C VAL A 178 -7.02 -13.01 -2.39
N ASP A 179 -6.43 -14.08 -1.88
CA ASP A 179 -7.07 -15.39 -1.74
C ASP A 179 -7.37 -15.65 -0.27
N VAL A 180 -8.58 -16.14 0.02
CA VAL A 180 -9.00 -16.54 1.37
C VAL A 180 -9.46 -18.00 1.32
N ASP A 181 -8.73 -18.87 2.03
CA ASP A 181 -9.07 -20.26 2.20
C ASP A 181 -9.19 -20.61 3.70
N GLY A 182 -10.42 -20.74 4.17
CA GLY A 182 -10.70 -20.90 5.59
C GLY A 182 -10.23 -19.69 6.42
N GLU A 183 -9.21 -19.88 7.25
CA GLU A 183 -8.56 -18.82 8.04
C GLU A 183 -7.30 -18.26 7.38
N GLU A 184 -6.84 -18.87 6.32
CA GLU A 184 -5.63 -18.46 5.62
C GLU A 184 -5.96 -17.33 4.63
N VAL A 185 -5.20 -16.24 4.72
CA VAL A 185 -5.26 -15.11 3.81
C VAL A 185 -3.91 -14.95 3.15
N SER A 186 -3.89 -15.06 1.85
CA SER A 186 -2.68 -14.83 1.06
C SER A 186 -2.93 -13.77 0.00
N TRP A 187 -1.86 -13.14 -0.47
CA TRP A 187 -1.94 -12.13 -1.51
C TRP A 187 -0.66 -12.04 -2.32
N TYR A 188 -0.79 -11.47 -3.51
CA TYR A 188 0.35 -11.07 -4.32
C TYR A 188 0.01 -9.82 -5.13
N TYR A 189 1.03 -9.06 -5.49
CA TYR A 189 0.86 -7.93 -6.40
C TYR A 189 0.88 -8.42 -7.84
N LEU A 190 -0.10 -8.04 -8.64
CA LEU A 190 -0.17 -8.36 -10.06
C LEU A 190 0.01 -7.10 -10.89
N CYS A 191 1.17 -6.98 -11.53
CA CYS A 191 1.44 -5.90 -12.48
C CYS A 191 0.60 -6.08 -13.75
N CYS A 192 -0.03 -5.01 -14.24
CA CYS A 192 -0.83 -5.04 -15.45
C CYS A 192 -0.02 -5.55 -16.65
N GLY A 193 -0.53 -6.57 -17.32
CA GLY A 193 0.13 -7.18 -18.50
C GLY A 193 1.38 -8.02 -18.20
N LYS A 194 1.61 -8.36 -16.94
CA LYS A 194 2.69 -9.26 -16.51
C LYS A 194 2.11 -10.50 -15.83
N ASP A 195 2.92 -11.54 -15.74
CA ASP A 195 2.56 -12.72 -14.96
C ASP A 195 2.82 -12.52 -13.45
N ARG A 196 2.34 -13.46 -12.64
CA ARG A 196 2.45 -13.43 -11.18
C ARG A 196 3.90 -13.38 -10.67
N ASN A 197 4.87 -13.90 -11.43
CA ASN A 197 6.26 -14.01 -11.00
C ASN A 197 7.03 -12.68 -11.16
N TYR A 198 6.45 -11.72 -11.86
CA TYR A 198 7.06 -10.39 -11.99
C TYR A 198 6.83 -9.57 -10.71
N GLN A 199 7.64 -9.85 -9.68
CA GLN A 199 7.53 -9.22 -8.36
C GLN A 199 8.63 -8.20 -8.06
N MET A 200 9.62 -8.05 -8.96
CA MET A 200 10.71 -7.10 -8.75
C MET A 200 11.29 -6.59 -10.07
N LYS A 201 12.09 -5.53 -9.97
CA LYS A 201 13.02 -5.10 -11.00
C LYS A 201 14.41 -4.91 -10.41
N VAL A 202 15.42 -5.48 -11.08
CA VAL A 202 16.81 -5.38 -10.68
C VAL A 202 17.55 -4.43 -11.61
N TYR A 203 18.32 -3.52 -11.04
CA TYR A 203 19.08 -2.49 -11.72
C TYR A 203 20.59 -2.75 -11.61
N PRO A 204 21.32 -2.73 -12.72
CA PRO A 204 22.77 -2.88 -12.70
C PRO A 204 23.47 -1.64 -12.13
N PRO A 205 24.75 -1.74 -11.71
CA PRO A 205 25.51 -0.63 -11.13
C PRO A 205 25.50 0.66 -11.98
N ALA A 206 25.55 0.54 -13.30
CA ALA A 206 25.51 1.70 -14.19
C ALA A 206 24.23 2.55 -14.06
N ARG A 207 23.14 1.96 -13.57
CA ARG A 207 21.86 2.63 -13.35
C ARG A 207 21.73 3.25 -11.96
N THR A 208 22.63 2.92 -11.02
CA THR A 208 22.51 3.22 -9.59
C THR A 208 23.70 4.03 -9.06
N GLY A 209 24.45 4.69 -9.90
CA GLY A 209 25.61 5.49 -9.53
C GLY A 209 26.96 4.75 -9.61
N GLY A 210 26.97 3.51 -10.10
CA GLY A 210 28.19 2.82 -10.52
C GLY A 210 28.74 1.75 -9.56
N GLU A 211 28.24 1.63 -8.34
CA GLU A 211 28.78 0.68 -7.37
C GLU A 211 27.85 -0.46 -6.96
N TYR A 212 26.56 -0.21 -6.91
CA TYR A 212 25.58 -1.13 -6.33
C TYR A 212 24.64 -1.70 -7.37
N VAL A 213 24.30 -2.98 -7.23
CA VAL A 213 23.10 -3.56 -7.80
C VAL A 213 21.96 -3.19 -6.87
N MET A 214 20.83 -2.74 -7.44
CA MET A 214 19.62 -2.42 -6.66
C MET A 214 18.44 -3.27 -7.14
N ALA A 215 17.54 -3.62 -6.21
CA ALA A 215 16.31 -4.34 -6.50
C ALA A 215 15.11 -3.61 -5.89
N ASN A 216 14.12 -3.30 -6.71
CA ASN A 216 12.82 -2.78 -6.28
C ASN A 216 11.82 -3.94 -6.26
N ILE A 217 11.30 -4.32 -5.07
CA ILE A 217 10.49 -5.52 -4.85
C ILE A 217 9.10 -5.10 -4.38
N TRP A 218 8.09 -5.18 -5.27
CA TRP A 218 6.82 -4.43 -5.16
C TRP A 218 6.03 -4.62 -3.87
N ALA A 219 5.89 -5.83 -3.39
CA ALA A 219 5.03 -6.17 -2.26
C ALA A 219 5.82 -6.65 -1.04
N HIS A 220 7.12 -6.35 -0.98
CA HIS A 220 7.98 -6.78 0.10
C HIS A 220 7.53 -6.20 1.44
N ASP A 221 7.52 -7.02 2.47
CA ASP A 221 7.30 -6.65 3.86
C ASP A 221 8.28 -7.37 4.81
N ASN A 222 8.21 -7.05 6.09
CA ASN A 222 9.12 -7.58 7.12
C ASN A 222 8.95 -9.07 7.46
N LYS A 223 7.96 -9.75 6.85
CA LYS A 223 7.74 -11.20 6.99
C LYS A 223 8.33 -12.00 5.81
N TRP A 224 8.81 -11.31 4.78
CA TRP A 224 9.53 -11.98 3.69
C TRP A 224 10.89 -12.49 4.16
N GLY A 225 11.41 -13.49 3.47
CA GLY A 225 12.78 -13.94 3.66
C GLY A 225 13.80 -12.86 3.28
N ALA A 226 15.06 -13.10 3.61
CA ALA A 226 16.15 -12.22 3.22
C ALA A 226 16.23 -12.10 1.68
N VAL A 227 16.49 -10.89 1.20
CA VAL A 227 16.77 -10.65 -0.22
C VAL A 227 18.20 -11.08 -0.51
N GLU A 228 18.36 -12.17 -1.24
CA GLU A 228 19.65 -12.81 -1.48
C GLU A 228 20.27 -12.38 -2.80
N TRP A 229 21.58 -12.19 -2.82
CA TRP A 229 22.37 -11.97 -4.00
C TRP A 229 23.23 -13.19 -4.34
N TRP A 230 23.14 -13.62 -5.60
CA TRP A 230 23.81 -14.81 -6.11
C TRP A 230 24.69 -14.44 -7.32
N GLU A 231 25.92 -14.97 -7.36
CA GLU A 231 26.89 -14.81 -8.44
C GLU A 231 27.37 -16.19 -8.88
N ASN A 232 27.37 -16.46 -10.19
CA ASN A 232 27.79 -17.76 -10.75
C ASN A 232 27.08 -18.97 -10.11
N GLY A 233 25.82 -18.79 -9.72
CA GLY A 233 25.01 -19.85 -9.07
C GLY A 233 25.31 -20.10 -7.59
N VAL A 234 26.15 -19.26 -6.95
CA VAL A 234 26.48 -19.33 -5.52
C VAL A 234 25.93 -18.12 -4.80
N LYS A 235 25.35 -18.32 -3.62
CA LYS A 235 24.92 -17.21 -2.75
C LYS A 235 26.16 -16.49 -2.20
N VAL A 236 26.26 -15.20 -2.48
CA VAL A 236 27.38 -14.35 -2.04
C VAL A 236 27.01 -13.55 -0.80
N GLY A 237 25.74 -13.10 -0.69
CA GLY A 237 25.33 -12.28 0.44
C GLY A 237 23.83 -11.99 0.47
N GLN A 238 23.48 -11.07 1.36
CA GLN A 238 22.13 -10.52 1.46
C GLN A 238 22.18 -9.05 1.05
N MET A 239 21.16 -8.62 0.29
CA MET A 239 20.99 -7.21 -0.05
C MET A 239 20.46 -6.46 1.16
N GLU A 240 20.96 -5.26 1.37
CA GLU A 240 20.52 -4.38 2.45
C GLU A 240 19.37 -3.50 2.01
N ALA A 241 18.40 -3.29 2.91
CA ALA A 241 17.30 -2.35 2.66
C ALA A 241 17.85 -0.92 2.50
N HIS A 242 17.41 -0.26 1.44
CA HIS A 242 17.91 1.07 1.08
C HIS A 242 16.78 1.95 0.54
N ASP A 243 16.31 2.89 1.36
CA ASP A 243 15.28 3.84 0.95
C ASP A 243 15.82 4.75 -0.18
N ALA A 244 15.48 4.44 -1.41
CA ALA A 244 15.98 5.14 -2.59
C ALA A 244 14.88 5.42 -3.62
N LEU A 245 15.18 6.35 -4.53
CA LEU A 245 14.35 6.60 -5.70
C LEU A 245 14.54 5.47 -6.73
N ASP A 246 13.45 5.09 -7.38
CA ASP A 246 13.50 4.11 -8.46
C ASP A 246 14.17 4.72 -9.72
N PRO A 247 15.21 4.08 -10.28
CA PRO A 247 15.95 4.62 -11.44
C PRO A 247 15.08 4.86 -12.68
N ASP A 248 14.16 3.95 -12.99
CA ASP A 248 13.30 4.10 -14.16
C ASP A 248 12.30 5.24 -13.99
N TYR A 249 11.76 5.39 -12.75
CA TYR A 249 10.87 6.49 -12.49
C TYR A 249 11.59 7.85 -12.48
N VAL A 250 12.83 7.90 -12.01
CA VAL A 250 13.67 9.12 -12.08
C VAL A 250 13.89 9.54 -13.54
N ASP A 251 14.26 8.60 -14.42
CA ASP A 251 14.44 8.89 -15.84
C ASP A 251 13.15 9.36 -16.49
N LEU A 252 12.05 8.68 -16.19
CA LEU A 252 10.74 9.06 -16.67
C LEU A 252 10.35 10.47 -16.21
N TYR A 253 10.56 10.79 -14.95
CA TYR A 253 10.27 12.09 -14.38
C TYR A 253 11.16 13.20 -15.00
N ALA A 254 12.39 12.90 -15.39
CA ALA A 254 13.27 13.85 -16.05
C ALA A 254 12.72 14.33 -17.41
N THR A 255 11.90 13.53 -18.08
CA THR A 255 11.25 13.92 -19.36
C THR A 255 10.10 14.90 -19.19
N VAL A 256 9.63 15.14 -17.95
CA VAL A 256 8.44 15.98 -17.69
C VAL A 256 8.83 17.45 -17.73
N THR A 257 8.27 18.19 -18.66
CA THR A 257 8.47 19.64 -18.81
C THR A 257 7.37 20.49 -18.16
N ASN A 258 6.13 19.95 -18.09
CA ASN A 258 5.00 20.68 -17.54
C ASN A 258 5.14 20.86 -16.02
N LYS A 259 5.13 22.12 -15.55
CA LYS A 259 5.34 22.48 -14.14
C LYS A 259 4.27 21.87 -13.20
N THR A 260 3.01 21.85 -13.62
CA THR A 260 1.92 21.29 -12.82
C THR A 260 2.08 19.78 -12.65
N THR A 261 2.36 19.07 -13.75
CA THR A 261 2.65 17.63 -13.73
C THR A 261 3.85 17.34 -12.83
N ARG A 262 4.95 18.08 -12.98
CA ARG A 262 6.14 17.93 -12.12
C ARG A 262 5.82 18.04 -10.63
N LYS A 263 4.94 18.98 -10.26
CA LYS A 263 4.55 19.17 -8.85
C LYS A 263 3.91 17.92 -8.25
N TYR A 264 3.02 17.24 -9.01
CA TYR A 264 2.21 16.14 -8.50
C TYR A 264 2.80 14.75 -8.76
N CYS A 265 3.81 14.63 -9.63
CA CYS A 265 4.41 13.35 -10.02
C CYS A 265 5.87 13.24 -9.58
N LYS A 266 6.26 13.89 -8.49
CA LYS A 266 7.63 13.79 -7.96
C LYS A 266 7.96 12.34 -7.58
N PRO A 267 9.17 11.85 -7.89
CA PRO A 267 9.65 10.59 -7.35
C PRO A 267 9.60 10.59 -5.82
N VAL A 268 9.29 9.45 -5.25
CA VAL A 268 9.33 9.21 -3.81
C VAL A 268 10.23 8.01 -3.54
N ASN A 269 10.89 8.00 -2.38
CA ASN A 269 11.69 6.86 -1.99
C ASN A 269 10.80 5.62 -1.88
N SER A 270 11.23 4.54 -2.50
CA SER A 270 10.65 3.22 -2.33
C SER A 270 11.12 2.64 -0.99
N PHE A 271 10.17 2.12 -0.19
CA PHE A 271 10.45 1.46 1.09
C PHE A 271 10.77 -0.03 0.92
N HIS A 272 10.73 -0.53 -0.29
CA HIS A 272 10.99 -1.90 -0.69
C HIS A 272 12.14 -1.99 -1.70
N MET A 273 13.08 -1.04 -1.63
CA MET A 273 14.34 -1.05 -2.38
C MET A 273 15.44 -1.69 -1.56
N PHE A 274 16.28 -2.47 -2.23
CA PHE A 274 17.43 -3.17 -1.65
C PHE A 274 18.67 -2.93 -2.50
N GLN A 275 19.86 -3.00 -1.89
CA GLN A 275 21.13 -2.83 -2.60
C GLN A 275 22.20 -3.81 -2.12
N ILE A 276 23.14 -4.11 -2.99
CA ILE A 276 24.37 -4.82 -2.66
C ILE A 276 25.50 -4.39 -3.59
N LYS A 277 26.73 -4.35 -3.10
CA LYS A 277 27.92 -4.19 -3.93
C LYS A 277 28.32 -5.57 -4.46
N PRO A 278 28.31 -5.80 -5.79
CA PRO A 278 28.71 -7.07 -6.36
C PRO A 278 30.22 -7.29 -6.17
N SER A 279 30.65 -8.55 -6.26
CA SER A 279 32.06 -8.90 -6.20
C SER A 279 32.84 -8.27 -7.37
N GLU A 280 34.13 -8.02 -7.13
CA GLU A 280 35.00 -7.45 -8.16
C GLU A 280 35.07 -8.36 -9.39
N GLY A 281 34.98 -7.78 -10.58
CA GLY A 281 35.02 -8.51 -11.85
C GLY A 281 33.72 -9.17 -12.29
N ILE A 282 32.71 -9.23 -11.44
CA ILE A 282 31.38 -9.77 -11.81
C ILE A 282 30.67 -8.82 -12.78
N ARG A 283 29.95 -9.41 -13.74
CA ARG A 283 29.13 -8.70 -14.74
C ARG A 283 27.69 -9.21 -14.84
N GLU A 284 27.35 -10.20 -14.03
CA GLU A 284 26.00 -10.74 -13.93
C GLU A 284 25.73 -11.33 -12.56
N GLY A 285 24.48 -11.41 -12.19
CA GLY A 285 24.04 -12.05 -10.97
C GLY A 285 22.54 -12.21 -10.90
N GLU A 286 22.07 -12.71 -9.80
CA GLU A 286 20.65 -13.03 -9.60
C GLU A 286 20.21 -12.61 -8.20
N VAL A 287 19.06 -11.93 -8.14
CA VAL A 287 18.36 -11.65 -6.88
C VAL A 287 17.36 -12.76 -6.63
N ARG A 288 17.33 -13.30 -5.42
CA ARG A 288 16.36 -14.29 -4.96
C ARG A 288 15.72 -13.83 -3.66
N VAL A 289 14.40 -13.99 -3.57
CA VAL A 289 13.65 -13.67 -2.35
C VAL A 289 12.43 -14.58 -2.24
N THR A 290 12.12 -15.01 -1.03
CA THR A 290 10.93 -15.78 -0.73
C THR A 290 9.92 -14.91 0.00
N ASP A 291 8.67 -14.86 -0.49
CA ASP A 291 7.62 -14.12 0.19
C ASP A 291 7.16 -14.80 1.49
N ARG A 292 6.30 -14.14 2.25
CA ARG A 292 5.75 -14.66 3.50
C ARG A 292 4.90 -15.93 3.36
N PHE A 293 4.53 -16.28 2.11
CA PHE A 293 3.70 -17.44 1.77
C PHE A 293 4.54 -18.58 1.20
N GLY A 294 5.88 -18.45 1.14
CA GLY A 294 6.79 -19.47 0.66
C GLY A 294 7.04 -19.47 -0.86
N ASN A 295 6.55 -18.48 -1.59
CA ASN A 295 6.81 -18.36 -3.03
C ASN A 295 8.19 -17.76 -3.26
N LEU A 296 9.04 -18.45 -4.03
CA LEU A 296 10.35 -17.95 -4.43
C LEU A 296 10.25 -17.13 -5.72
N TYR A 297 10.77 -15.91 -5.68
CA TYR A 297 10.91 -15.02 -6.83
C TYR A 297 12.38 -14.80 -7.15
N THR A 298 12.71 -14.79 -8.44
CA THR A 298 14.10 -14.64 -8.90
C THR A 298 14.16 -13.69 -10.08
N GLN A 299 15.23 -12.87 -10.14
CA GLN A 299 15.51 -12.07 -11.33
C GLN A 299 17.01 -11.93 -11.56
N LYS A 300 17.43 -12.25 -12.78
CA LYS A 300 18.82 -12.06 -13.25
C LYS A 300 19.02 -10.63 -13.73
N VAL A 301 20.25 -10.17 -13.60
CA VAL A 301 20.74 -8.89 -14.13
C VAL A 301 22.17 -9.07 -14.66
N SER A 302 22.47 -8.40 -15.77
CA SER A 302 23.82 -8.37 -16.36
C SER A 302 24.19 -6.95 -16.79
N TRP A 303 25.50 -6.62 -16.85
CA TRP A 303 26.01 -5.30 -17.24
C TRP A 303 27.41 -5.33 -17.80
#